data_6f4393ee0e2190c9342dcace2f49f050
#
_entry.id   6f4393ee0e2190c9342dcace2f49f050
#
_cell.length_a   1.000
_cell.length_b   1.000
_cell.length_c   1.000
_cell.angle_alpha   90.00
_cell.angle_beta   90.00
_cell.angle_gamma   90.00
#
_symmetry.space_group_name_H-M   'P 1'
#
loop_
_entity.id
_entity.type
_entity.pdbx_description
1 polymer ?
#
loop_
_entity_poly.entity_id
_entity_poly.type
_entity_poly.pdbx_seq_one_letter_code
_entity_poly.pdbx_strand_id
1 'polypeptide(L)'
;MKRPYIMVHMMTSLDGRIDCPVMAQISGDEYYETLDELGKCSKLSGRVTAALENSAVECEVSETKGTVKGEESVNIAVKSDEYTIVMDTHGHLQWKDNAADGVPLLCIMSEDVTEEHLQALRNRGISWISTGKGTVDLARAMQLAHERFSIERIAVVGGGHICGGFLSSGLVDEVSAMVAPGIDGRKGQTAVFDGIIKDNDTPYRLKLNKVSQWEGTDVVWLRYTVKH
;
A
#
# COMPACT_ATOMS: atom_id res chain seq x y z
N MET A 1 -8.35 -15.98 -11.17
CA MET A 1 -8.04 -14.71 -11.86
C MET A 1 -6.54 -14.47 -11.78
N LYS A 2 -5.93 -13.93 -12.85
CA LYS A 2 -4.51 -13.53 -12.79
C LYS A 2 -4.42 -12.19 -12.07
N ARG A 3 -3.54 -12.10 -11.08
CA ARG A 3 -3.25 -10.89 -10.32
C ARG A 3 -1.76 -10.83 -9.98
N PRO A 4 -1.20 -9.69 -9.58
CA PRO A 4 0.18 -9.62 -9.10
C PRO A 4 0.40 -10.54 -7.89
N TYR A 5 1.64 -10.97 -7.69
CA TYR A 5 2.09 -11.50 -6.42
C TYR A 5 2.18 -10.37 -5.41
N ILE A 6 1.48 -10.48 -4.29
CA ILE A 6 1.35 -9.41 -3.31
C ILE A 6 2.04 -9.79 -2.00
N MET A 7 3.03 -8.99 -1.63
CA MET A 7 3.70 -9.10 -0.33
C MET A 7 3.43 -7.87 0.52
N VAL A 8 3.18 -8.04 1.80
CA VAL A 8 3.22 -6.96 2.78
C VAL A 8 4.65 -6.85 3.27
N HIS A 9 5.29 -5.69 3.11
CA HIS A 9 6.65 -5.43 3.57
C HIS A 9 6.64 -4.28 4.56
N MET A 10 6.91 -4.57 5.83
CA MET A 10 6.79 -3.59 6.92
C MET A 10 7.88 -3.76 7.96
N MET A 11 8.35 -2.63 8.49
CA MET A 11 9.13 -2.60 9.72
C MET A 11 8.24 -2.31 10.91
N THR A 12 8.49 -2.96 12.02
CA THR A 12 7.68 -2.85 13.25
C THR A 12 8.56 -2.91 14.49
N SER A 13 8.12 -2.28 15.59
CA SER A 13 8.65 -2.53 16.91
C SER A 13 8.38 -3.97 17.35
N LEU A 14 9.01 -4.44 18.42
CA LEU A 14 8.79 -5.78 18.96
C LEU A 14 7.32 -6.03 19.36
N ASP A 15 6.59 -4.98 19.76
CA ASP A 15 5.16 -5.03 20.08
C ASP A 15 4.23 -4.74 18.88
N GLY A 16 4.78 -4.77 17.65
CA GLY A 16 4.01 -4.74 16.39
C GLY A 16 3.55 -3.36 15.93
N ARG A 17 4.10 -2.27 16.47
CA ARG A 17 3.75 -0.88 16.08
C ARG A 17 4.57 -0.41 14.89
N ILE A 18 3.98 0.49 14.09
CA ILE A 18 4.57 0.99 12.83
C ILE A 18 4.70 2.51 12.79
N ASP A 19 4.67 3.19 13.93
CA ASP A 19 4.82 4.65 13.99
C ASP A 19 6.21 5.08 13.51
N CYS A 20 6.29 5.75 12.36
CA CYS A 20 7.55 6.16 11.75
C CYS A 20 8.49 6.97 12.67
N PRO A 21 8.02 7.97 13.45
CA PRO A 21 8.87 8.68 14.40
C PRO A 21 9.52 7.80 15.48
N VAL A 22 8.87 6.71 15.87
CA VAL A 22 9.45 5.75 16.82
C VAL A 22 10.38 4.77 16.09
N MET A 23 9.97 4.29 14.91
CA MET A 23 10.80 3.40 14.10
C MET A 23 12.14 4.04 13.76
N ALA A 24 12.17 5.31 13.38
CA ALA A 24 13.39 6.06 13.08
C ALA A 24 14.38 6.20 14.26
N GLN A 25 13.95 5.90 15.50
CA GLN A 25 14.81 5.92 16.67
C GLN A 25 15.44 4.57 16.99
N ILE A 26 14.91 3.49 16.42
CA ILE A 26 15.28 2.09 16.74
C ILE A 26 15.68 1.27 15.51
N SER A 27 15.73 1.90 14.35
CA SER A 27 16.16 1.28 13.08
C SER A 27 16.86 2.32 12.20
N GLY A 28 17.58 1.85 11.19
CA GLY A 28 18.24 2.65 10.16
C GLY A 28 17.61 2.39 8.78
N ASP A 29 18.45 2.13 7.78
CA ASP A 29 18.06 1.94 6.38
C ASP A 29 17.63 0.49 6.05
N GLU A 30 17.62 -0.41 7.03
CA GLU A 30 17.34 -1.85 6.84
C GLU A 30 16.01 -2.11 6.14
N TYR A 31 15.03 -1.23 6.34
CA TYR A 31 13.75 -1.28 5.65
C TYR A 31 13.91 -1.18 4.12
N TYR A 32 14.68 -0.21 3.66
CA TYR A 32 14.90 0.03 2.23
C TYR A 32 15.82 -1.04 1.63
N GLU A 33 16.88 -1.42 2.34
CA GLU A 33 17.81 -2.46 1.92
C GLU A 33 17.12 -3.82 1.74
N THR A 34 16.24 -4.20 2.69
CA THR A 34 15.47 -5.45 2.59
C THR A 34 14.38 -5.36 1.52
N LEU A 35 13.81 -4.18 1.26
CA LEU A 35 12.88 -3.98 0.15
C LEU A 35 13.56 -4.18 -1.20
N ASP A 36 14.81 -3.71 -1.34
CA ASP A 36 15.61 -3.93 -2.55
C ASP A 36 15.97 -5.41 -2.74
N GLU A 37 16.27 -6.15 -1.64
CA GLU A 37 16.47 -7.61 -1.70
C GLU A 37 15.24 -8.39 -2.17
N LEU A 38 14.04 -7.87 -1.97
CA LEU A 38 12.82 -8.50 -2.50
C LEU A 38 12.73 -8.44 -4.01
N GLY A 39 13.59 -7.61 -4.64
CA GLY A 39 13.69 -7.44 -6.08
C GLY A 39 12.57 -6.55 -6.63
N LYS A 40 12.58 -6.39 -7.94
CA LYS A 40 11.70 -5.47 -8.67
C LYS A 40 10.22 -5.67 -8.34
N CYS A 41 9.55 -4.62 -7.86
CA CYS A 41 8.13 -4.62 -7.52
C CYS A 41 7.56 -3.20 -7.46
N SER A 42 6.30 -3.03 -7.84
CA SER A 42 5.56 -1.80 -7.58
C SER A 42 5.30 -1.65 -6.07
N LYS A 43 5.45 -0.44 -5.53
CA LYS A 43 5.22 -0.14 -4.11
C LYS A 43 3.81 0.40 -3.94
N LEU A 44 3.04 -0.15 -3.00
CA LEU A 44 1.67 0.27 -2.74
C LEU A 44 1.52 0.77 -1.31
N SER A 45 1.03 2.00 -1.17
CA SER A 45 0.74 2.61 0.13
C SER A 45 -0.66 3.24 0.16
N GLY A 46 -1.11 3.56 1.36
CA GLY A 46 -2.34 4.33 1.56
C GLY A 46 -2.11 5.84 1.47
N ARG A 47 -3.20 6.59 1.43
CA ARG A 47 -3.24 8.05 1.32
C ARG A 47 -2.35 8.76 2.34
N VAL A 48 -2.42 8.38 3.62
CA VAL A 48 -1.63 9.04 4.69
C VAL A 48 -0.13 8.85 4.47
N THR A 49 0.31 7.63 4.17
CA THR A 49 1.71 7.34 3.86
C THR A 49 2.16 8.12 2.60
N ALA A 50 1.34 8.15 1.57
CA ALA A 50 1.64 8.88 0.34
C ALA A 50 1.77 10.40 0.57
N ALA A 51 0.95 10.98 1.43
CA ALA A 51 1.05 12.39 1.79
C ALA A 51 2.35 12.72 2.54
N LEU A 52 2.81 11.79 3.39
CA LEU A 52 4.05 11.97 4.15
C LEU A 52 5.31 11.76 3.29
N GLU A 53 5.32 10.76 2.41
CA GLU A 53 6.52 10.31 1.71
C GLU A 53 6.62 10.81 0.27
N ASN A 54 5.48 11.02 -0.43
CA ASN A 54 5.45 11.27 -1.87
C ASN A 54 5.08 12.72 -2.23
N SER A 55 5.23 13.68 -1.31
CA SER A 55 4.91 15.10 -1.55
C SER A 55 3.48 15.35 -2.05
N ALA A 56 2.55 14.42 -1.80
CA ALA A 56 1.13 14.64 -2.03
C ALA A 56 0.58 15.61 -1.00
N VAL A 57 -0.36 16.45 -1.41
CA VAL A 57 -1.08 17.36 -0.50
C VAL A 57 -2.47 16.80 -0.28
N GLU A 58 -2.82 16.52 0.98
CA GLU A 58 -4.20 16.22 1.33
C GLU A 58 -5.03 17.50 1.16
N CYS A 59 -6.08 17.42 0.35
CA CYS A 59 -7.10 18.43 0.36
C CYS A 59 -8.07 18.15 1.50
N GLU A 60 -8.36 19.17 2.31
CA GLU A 60 -9.56 19.11 3.11
C GLU A 60 -10.73 18.75 2.21
N VAL A 61 -11.56 17.82 2.66
CA VAL A 61 -12.83 17.49 2.00
C VAL A 61 -13.73 18.70 2.10
N SER A 62 -13.46 19.74 1.32
CA SER A 62 -14.55 20.59 0.90
C SER A 62 -15.44 19.63 0.11
N GLU A 63 -16.69 19.47 0.54
CA GLU A 63 -17.72 18.74 -0.18
C GLU A 63 -17.41 18.80 -1.66
N THR A 64 -16.89 17.70 -2.23
CA THR A 64 -16.49 17.65 -3.62
C THR A 64 -17.76 17.83 -4.42
N LYS A 65 -18.09 19.07 -4.72
CA LYS A 65 -19.20 19.45 -5.60
C LYS A 65 -18.79 19.09 -7.02
N GLY A 66 -18.74 17.78 -7.28
CA GLY A 66 -18.37 17.25 -8.57
C GLY A 66 -19.32 16.15 -9.00
N THR A 67 -19.35 15.88 -10.28
CA THR A 67 -20.12 14.76 -10.83
C THR A 67 -19.36 13.47 -10.54
N VAL A 68 -19.96 12.57 -9.76
CA VAL A 68 -19.39 11.24 -9.48
C VAL A 68 -19.30 10.47 -10.79
N LYS A 69 -18.16 9.80 -11.03
CA LYS A 69 -17.95 8.96 -12.22
C LYS A 69 -18.97 7.82 -12.30
N GLY A 70 -19.15 7.09 -11.18
CA GLY A 70 -20.17 6.07 -11.01
C GLY A 70 -19.97 4.77 -11.79
N GLU A 71 -18.80 4.60 -12.44
CA GLU A 71 -18.45 3.41 -13.22
C GLU A 71 -16.96 3.11 -13.16
N GLU A 72 -16.60 1.83 -13.40
CA GLU A 72 -15.20 1.40 -13.49
C GLU A 72 -14.48 2.18 -14.61
N SER A 73 -13.29 2.68 -14.30
CA SER A 73 -12.46 3.35 -15.31
C SER A 73 -10.96 3.10 -15.09
N VAL A 74 -10.24 3.09 -16.21
CA VAL A 74 -8.79 2.90 -16.23
C VAL A 74 -8.17 3.90 -17.18
N ASN A 75 -7.13 4.59 -16.74
CA ASN A 75 -6.30 5.45 -17.58
C ASN A 75 -4.84 5.08 -17.43
N ILE A 76 -4.18 4.84 -18.55
CA ILE A 76 -2.74 4.57 -18.62
C ILE A 76 -2.07 5.80 -19.22
N ALA A 77 -1.60 6.71 -18.37
CA ALA A 77 -0.89 7.90 -18.80
C ALA A 77 0.57 7.60 -19.17
N VAL A 78 1.21 6.73 -18.39
CA VAL A 78 2.60 6.29 -18.59
C VAL A 78 2.66 4.78 -18.49
N LYS A 79 3.38 4.13 -19.39
CA LYS A 79 3.74 2.71 -19.29
C LYS A 79 5.08 2.57 -18.59
N SER A 80 5.13 1.72 -17.58
CA SER A 80 6.33 1.44 -16.81
C SER A 80 6.33 -0.01 -16.36
N ASP A 81 7.49 -0.51 -15.98
CA ASP A 81 7.63 -1.82 -15.36
C ASP A 81 7.36 -1.78 -13.85
N GLU A 82 7.39 -0.60 -13.24
CA GLU A 82 7.09 -0.35 -11.83
C GLU A 82 6.28 0.92 -11.68
N TYR A 83 5.44 0.94 -10.63
CA TYR A 83 4.62 2.09 -10.27
C TYR A 83 4.69 2.35 -8.76
N THR A 84 4.66 3.62 -8.39
CA THR A 84 4.27 4.02 -7.04
C THR A 84 2.75 4.05 -6.99
N ILE A 85 2.15 3.04 -6.34
CA ILE A 85 0.71 2.85 -6.29
C ILE A 85 0.17 3.47 -5.01
N VAL A 86 -0.87 4.29 -5.13
CA VAL A 86 -1.49 4.94 -3.98
C VAL A 86 -2.98 4.64 -3.91
N MET A 87 -3.40 4.09 -2.76
CA MET A 87 -4.81 3.87 -2.44
C MET A 87 -5.43 5.16 -1.92
N ASP A 88 -6.18 5.85 -2.77
CA ASP A 88 -6.90 7.08 -2.45
C ASP A 88 -8.39 6.95 -2.79
N THR A 89 -9.10 6.16 -2.00
CA THR A 89 -10.46 5.68 -2.27
C THR A 89 -11.40 6.75 -2.82
N HIS A 90 -11.31 7.98 -2.35
CA HIS A 90 -12.25 9.06 -2.70
C HIS A 90 -11.60 10.22 -3.48
N GLY A 91 -10.32 10.11 -3.85
CA GLY A 91 -9.64 11.17 -4.61
C GLY A 91 -9.36 12.43 -3.78
N HIS A 92 -8.79 12.25 -2.59
CA HIS A 92 -8.49 13.37 -1.67
C HIS A 92 -7.07 13.94 -1.87
N LEU A 93 -6.21 13.25 -2.62
CA LEU A 93 -4.84 13.69 -2.83
C LEU A 93 -4.70 14.58 -4.06
N GLN A 94 -3.99 15.68 -3.89
CA GLN A 94 -3.47 16.47 -4.99
C GLN A 94 -1.97 16.21 -5.17
N TRP A 95 -1.58 16.12 -6.42
CA TRP A 95 -0.21 15.78 -6.80
C TRP A 95 0.47 16.97 -7.48
N LYS A 96 1.75 17.19 -7.17
CA LYS A 96 2.57 18.17 -7.88
C LYS A 96 3.12 17.57 -9.18
N ASP A 97 3.61 16.34 -9.08
CA ASP A 97 4.28 15.61 -10.15
C ASP A 97 3.52 14.31 -10.47
N ASN A 98 3.86 13.68 -11.59
CA ASN A 98 3.29 12.40 -12.02
C ASN A 98 4.15 11.20 -11.64
N ALA A 99 5.21 11.40 -10.85
CA ALA A 99 6.14 10.39 -10.40
C ALA A 99 6.60 10.70 -8.96
N ALA A 100 6.98 9.67 -8.23
CA ALA A 100 7.69 9.75 -6.96
C ALA A 100 9.03 9.04 -7.13
N ASP A 101 10.14 9.72 -6.79
CA ASP A 101 11.51 9.24 -6.99
C ASP A 101 11.78 8.70 -8.42
N GLY A 102 11.18 9.34 -9.41
CA GLY A 102 11.30 8.93 -10.82
C GLY A 102 10.41 7.74 -11.22
N VAL A 103 9.66 7.14 -10.31
CA VAL A 103 8.71 6.05 -10.57
C VAL A 103 7.31 6.61 -10.81
N PRO A 104 6.64 6.29 -11.94
CA PRO A 104 5.33 6.83 -12.28
C PRO A 104 4.26 6.49 -11.22
N LEU A 105 3.35 7.44 -10.98
CA LEU A 105 2.22 7.27 -10.07
C LEU A 105 1.08 6.49 -10.72
N LEU A 106 0.46 5.62 -9.92
CA LEU A 106 -0.81 4.94 -10.21
C LEU A 106 -1.77 5.10 -9.03
N CYS A 107 -2.83 5.89 -9.20
CA CYS A 107 -3.85 6.07 -8.17
C CYS A 107 -4.93 4.98 -8.28
N ILE A 108 -5.28 4.34 -7.16
CA ILE A 108 -6.39 3.38 -7.09
C ILE A 108 -7.51 3.99 -6.24
N MET A 109 -8.70 4.08 -6.81
CA MET A 109 -9.85 4.80 -6.25
C MET A 109 -11.12 3.97 -6.38
N SER A 110 -12.18 4.38 -5.68
CA SER A 110 -13.54 3.85 -5.91
C SER A 110 -14.19 4.52 -7.13
N GLU A 111 -15.31 3.94 -7.58
CA GLU A 111 -16.12 4.53 -8.65
C GLU A 111 -16.81 5.84 -8.23
N ASP A 112 -16.80 6.15 -6.92
CA ASP A 112 -17.38 7.39 -6.39
C ASP A 112 -16.46 8.61 -6.53
N VAL A 113 -15.26 8.43 -7.10
CA VAL A 113 -14.39 9.54 -7.45
C VAL A 113 -15.06 10.49 -8.47
N THR A 114 -14.79 11.78 -8.35
CA THR A 114 -15.40 12.78 -9.24
C THR A 114 -14.68 12.87 -10.59
N GLU A 115 -15.41 13.24 -11.64
CA GLU A 115 -14.83 13.50 -12.97
C GLU A 115 -13.80 14.61 -12.93
N GLU A 116 -14.00 15.62 -12.07
CA GLU A 116 -13.06 16.72 -11.87
C GLU A 116 -11.71 16.23 -11.33
N HIS A 117 -11.75 15.28 -10.37
CA HIS A 117 -10.52 14.68 -9.85
C HIS A 117 -9.81 13.85 -10.94
N LEU A 118 -10.55 13.02 -11.67
CA LEU A 118 -9.99 12.25 -12.79
C LEU A 118 -9.40 13.15 -13.88
N GLN A 119 -10.05 14.30 -14.16
CA GLN A 119 -9.53 15.27 -15.10
C GLN A 119 -8.23 15.93 -14.57
N ALA A 120 -8.14 16.20 -13.27
CA ALA A 120 -6.91 16.71 -12.65
C ALA A 120 -5.76 15.72 -12.77
N LEU A 121 -6.00 14.42 -12.54
CA LEU A 121 -5.00 13.37 -12.76
C LEU A 121 -4.57 13.28 -14.23
N ARG A 122 -5.54 13.34 -15.17
CA ARG A 122 -5.27 13.31 -16.61
C ARG A 122 -4.38 14.49 -17.03
N ASN A 123 -4.68 15.68 -16.57
CA ASN A 123 -3.90 16.89 -16.88
C ASN A 123 -2.45 16.82 -16.38
N ARG A 124 -2.21 16.04 -15.33
CA ARG A 124 -0.87 15.79 -14.76
C ARG A 124 -0.17 14.57 -15.36
N GLY A 125 -0.81 13.80 -16.20
CA GLY A 125 -0.25 12.57 -16.75
C GLY A 125 -0.11 11.46 -15.70
N ILE A 126 -1.06 11.38 -14.75
CA ILE A 126 -1.09 10.34 -13.72
C ILE A 126 -2.04 9.23 -14.17
N SER A 127 -1.60 7.98 -14.00
CA SER A 127 -2.40 6.79 -14.27
C SER A 127 -3.38 6.51 -13.13
N TRP A 128 -4.55 5.89 -13.44
CA TRP A 128 -5.47 5.45 -12.40
C TRP A 128 -6.24 4.18 -12.76
N ILE A 129 -6.75 3.54 -11.71
CA ILE A 129 -7.79 2.52 -11.73
C ILE A 129 -8.88 2.99 -10.76
N SER A 130 -10.15 3.08 -11.22
CA SER A 130 -11.29 3.25 -10.32
C SER A 130 -12.24 2.05 -10.45
N THR A 131 -12.57 1.44 -9.31
CA THR A 131 -13.43 0.25 -9.25
C THR A 131 -14.03 0.06 -7.87
N GLY A 132 -15.26 -0.47 -7.83
CA GLY A 132 -16.03 -0.65 -6.60
C GLY A 132 -16.78 0.59 -6.17
N LYS A 133 -17.97 0.42 -5.57
CA LYS A 133 -18.84 1.49 -5.08
C LYS A 133 -18.72 1.62 -3.56
N GLY A 134 -18.61 2.85 -3.07
CA GLY A 134 -18.41 3.17 -1.66
C GLY A 134 -16.98 2.87 -1.17
N THR A 135 -16.36 1.84 -1.69
CA THR A 135 -14.99 1.43 -1.40
C THR A 135 -14.37 0.80 -2.65
N VAL A 136 -13.04 0.67 -2.65
CA VAL A 136 -12.33 0.02 -3.76
C VAL A 136 -12.59 -1.50 -3.74
N ASP A 137 -12.96 -2.07 -4.89
CA ASP A 137 -12.88 -3.52 -5.09
C ASP A 137 -11.42 -3.91 -5.30
N LEU A 138 -10.77 -4.34 -4.22
CA LEU A 138 -9.34 -4.69 -4.23
C LEU A 138 -9.02 -5.83 -5.19
N ALA A 139 -9.89 -6.85 -5.28
CA ALA A 139 -9.66 -7.99 -6.15
C ALA A 139 -9.70 -7.57 -7.62
N ARG A 140 -10.68 -6.75 -7.99
CA ARG A 140 -10.82 -6.19 -9.34
C ARG A 140 -9.67 -5.21 -9.65
N ALA A 141 -9.31 -4.35 -8.70
CA ALA A 141 -8.19 -3.42 -8.87
C ALA A 141 -6.88 -4.16 -9.16
N MET A 142 -6.58 -5.25 -8.43
CA MET A 142 -5.38 -6.06 -8.65
C MET A 142 -5.42 -6.82 -9.97
N GLN A 143 -6.59 -7.29 -10.39
CA GLN A 143 -6.75 -7.88 -11.72
C GLN A 143 -6.42 -6.85 -12.82
N LEU A 144 -6.96 -5.64 -12.73
CA LEU A 144 -6.70 -4.56 -13.68
C LEU A 144 -5.22 -4.11 -13.65
N ALA A 145 -4.61 -4.06 -12.48
CA ALA A 145 -3.18 -3.76 -12.34
C ALA A 145 -2.32 -4.77 -13.12
N HIS A 146 -2.65 -6.05 -13.04
CA HIS A 146 -1.96 -7.07 -13.83
C HIS A 146 -2.28 -6.96 -15.33
N GLU A 147 -3.57 -6.93 -15.70
CA GLU A 147 -4.00 -6.99 -17.10
C GLU A 147 -3.68 -5.74 -17.91
N ARG A 148 -3.78 -4.57 -17.31
CA ARG A 148 -3.69 -3.27 -17.99
C ARG A 148 -2.33 -2.60 -17.84
N PHE A 149 -1.66 -2.83 -16.69
CA PHE A 149 -0.38 -2.21 -16.36
C PHE A 149 0.79 -3.20 -16.36
N SER A 150 0.51 -4.50 -16.60
CA SER A 150 1.52 -5.57 -16.59
C SER A 150 2.28 -5.69 -15.28
N ILE A 151 1.65 -5.30 -14.17
CA ILE A 151 2.25 -5.40 -12.84
C ILE A 151 2.23 -6.85 -12.38
N GLU A 152 3.40 -7.42 -12.15
CA GLU A 152 3.56 -8.82 -11.73
C GLU A 152 3.74 -8.97 -10.21
N ARG A 153 4.32 -7.95 -9.55
CA ARG A 153 4.62 -7.98 -8.12
C ARG A 153 4.33 -6.64 -7.47
N ILE A 154 3.73 -6.68 -6.28
CA ILE A 154 3.43 -5.51 -5.46
C ILE A 154 3.96 -5.73 -4.04
N ALA A 155 4.72 -4.77 -3.53
CA ALA A 155 5.01 -4.63 -2.11
C ALA A 155 4.02 -3.63 -1.50
N VAL A 156 3.16 -4.09 -0.60
CA VAL A 156 2.30 -3.23 0.23
C VAL A 156 3.16 -2.72 1.38
N VAL A 157 3.47 -1.43 1.33
CA VAL A 157 4.46 -0.77 2.21
C VAL A 157 3.83 0.15 3.27
N GLY A 158 2.55 0.04 3.49
CA GLY A 158 1.86 0.74 4.59
C GLY A 158 0.54 1.40 4.17
N GLY A 159 -0.28 1.99 5.06
CA GLY A 159 -0.29 1.78 6.51
C GLY A 159 -1.05 0.53 6.92
N GLY A 160 -1.20 0.34 8.25
CA GLY A 160 -1.78 -0.88 8.82
C GLY A 160 -3.18 -1.22 8.31
N HIS A 161 -4.03 -0.25 8.05
CA HIS A 161 -5.37 -0.47 7.45
C HIS A 161 -5.31 -0.99 6.01
N ILE A 162 -4.34 -0.54 5.22
CA ILE A 162 -4.12 -1.06 3.87
C ILE A 162 -3.64 -2.51 3.95
N CYS A 163 -2.64 -2.79 4.76
CA CYS A 163 -2.15 -4.15 4.99
C CYS A 163 -3.27 -5.09 5.49
N GLY A 164 -4.08 -4.62 6.44
CA GLY A 164 -5.24 -5.35 6.96
C GLY A 164 -6.30 -5.60 5.90
N GLY A 165 -6.63 -4.59 5.09
CA GLY A 165 -7.59 -4.71 3.98
C GLY A 165 -7.17 -5.75 2.94
N PHE A 166 -5.91 -5.74 2.52
CA PHE A 166 -5.36 -6.75 1.60
C PHE A 166 -5.37 -8.15 2.21
N LEU A 167 -5.01 -8.27 3.49
CA LEU A 167 -5.01 -9.58 4.18
C LEU A 167 -6.43 -10.13 4.32
N SER A 168 -7.40 -9.30 4.73
CA SER A 168 -8.80 -9.73 4.90
C SER A 168 -9.47 -10.09 3.59
N SER A 169 -9.05 -9.49 2.49
CA SER A 169 -9.54 -9.81 1.13
C SER A 169 -8.88 -11.07 0.54
N GLY A 170 -7.99 -11.76 1.28
CA GLY A 170 -7.30 -12.96 0.80
C GLY A 170 -6.31 -12.70 -0.34
N LEU A 171 -5.78 -11.48 -0.46
CA LEU A 171 -4.92 -11.08 -1.56
C LEU A 171 -3.43 -11.16 -1.23
N VAL A 172 -3.05 -11.26 0.05
CA VAL A 172 -1.65 -11.31 0.48
C VAL A 172 -1.09 -12.71 0.30
N ASP A 173 -0.02 -12.84 -0.47
CA ASP A 173 0.73 -14.10 -0.68
C ASP A 173 1.86 -14.26 0.35
N GLU A 174 2.52 -13.16 0.71
CA GLU A 174 3.68 -13.16 1.59
C GLU A 174 3.63 -12.00 2.60
N VAL A 175 4.11 -12.25 3.79
CA VAL A 175 4.42 -11.23 4.79
C VAL A 175 5.92 -11.20 5.00
N SER A 176 6.52 -10.05 4.74
CA SER A 176 7.92 -9.71 4.97
C SER A 176 7.96 -8.68 6.09
N ALA A 177 8.24 -9.11 7.31
CA ALA A 177 8.22 -8.26 8.49
C ALA A 177 9.61 -8.13 9.09
N MET A 178 10.06 -6.92 9.29
CA MET A 178 11.25 -6.61 10.07
C MET A 178 10.85 -6.19 11.47
N VAL A 179 11.46 -6.81 12.45
CA VAL A 179 11.26 -6.49 13.86
C VAL A 179 12.47 -5.72 14.35
N ALA A 180 12.29 -4.42 14.58
CA ALA A 180 13.32 -3.55 15.13
C ALA A 180 13.47 -3.76 16.65
N PRO A 181 14.67 -3.52 17.21
CA PRO A 181 15.01 -3.83 18.60
C PRO A 181 14.47 -2.77 19.58
N GLY A 182 13.16 -2.58 19.59
CA GLY A 182 12.51 -1.61 20.49
C GLY A 182 11.04 -1.92 20.75
N ILE A 183 10.48 -1.29 21.78
CA ILE A 183 9.08 -1.40 22.17
C ILE A 183 8.48 0.01 22.18
N ASP A 184 7.39 0.21 21.47
CA ASP A 184 6.64 1.47 21.49
C ASP A 184 5.80 1.57 22.77
N GLY A 185 5.03 0.55 23.12
CA GLY A 185 4.21 0.45 24.31
C GLY A 185 3.03 1.41 24.42
N ARG A 186 2.85 2.35 23.48
CA ARG A 186 1.78 3.36 23.53
C ARG A 186 0.43 2.77 23.15
N LYS A 187 -0.61 3.16 23.89
CA LYS A 187 -1.99 2.76 23.59
C LYS A 187 -2.49 3.43 22.30
N GLY A 188 -3.17 2.65 21.47
CA GLY A 188 -3.88 3.16 20.29
C GLY A 188 -3.00 3.42 19.07
N GLN A 189 -1.72 3.06 19.12
CA GLN A 189 -0.85 3.14 17.94
C GLN A 189 -1.18 2.03 16.93
N THR A 190 -1.05 2.35 15.65
CA THR A 190 -1.36 1.44 14.55
C THR A 190 -0.40 0.25 14.53
N ALA A 191 -0.94 -0.94 14.30
CA ALA A 191 -0.19 -2.16 14.06
C ALA A 191 0.02 -2.42 12.57
N VAL A 192 0.91 -3.38 12.23
CA VAL A 192 1.16 -3.79 10.83
C VAL A 192 -0.12 -4.19 10.12
N PHE A 193 -1.01 -4.93 10.79
CA PHE A 193 -2.33 -5.30 10.29
C PHE A 193 -3.41 -4.75 11.21
N ASP A 194 -4.09 -3.72 10.76
CA ASP A 194 -5.11 -3.02 11.54
C ASP A 194 -6.42 -2.89 10.75
N GLY A 195 -7.50 -2.50 11.43
CA GLY A 195 -8.79 -2.23 10.80
C GLY A 195 -9.52 -3.47 10.24
N ILE A 196 -9.08 -4.69 10.57
CA ILE A 196 -9.74 -5.92 10.13
C ILE A 196 -10.99 -6.16 10.99
N ILE A 197 -12.14 -6.18 10.35
CA ILE A 197 -13.40 -6.56 10.99
C ILE A 197 -13.64 -8.05 10.72
N LYS A 198 -13.79 -8.84 11.76
CA LYS A 198 -14.08 -10.27 11.69
C LYS A 198 -15.24 -10.64 12.59
N ASP A 199 -16.06 -11.56 12.10
CA ASP A 199 -17.18 -12.13 12.85
C ASP A 199 -16.79 -13.39 13.66
N ASN A 200 -15.51 -13.75 13.64
CA ASN A 200 -14.99 -14.94 14.31
C ASN A 200 -13.56 -14.75 14.83
N ASP A 201 -13.13 -15.64 15.72
CA ASP A 201 -11.81 -15.65 16.38
C ASP A 201 -10.74 -16.42 15.58
N THR A 202 -10.99 -16.76 14.32
CA THR A 202 -10.05 -17.55 13.52
C THR A 202 -8.86 -16.69 13.06
N PRO A 203 -7.62 -17.00 13.47
CA PRO A 203 -6.45 -16.25 13.02
C PRO A 203 -6.08 -16.58 11.58
N TYR A 204 -5.44 -15.61 10.88
CA TYR A 204 -4.74 -15.89 9.63
C TYR A 204 -3.51 -16.74 9.94
N ARG A 205 -3.34 -17.84 9.21
CA ARG A 205 -2.23 -18.77 9.43
C ARG A 205 -1.10 -18.49 8.45
N LEU A 206 0.10 -18.54 8.97
CA LEU A 206 1.32 -18.29 8.21
C LEU A 206 2.23 -19.52 8.23
N LYS A 207 3.06 -19.65 7.20
CA LYS A 207 4.14 -20.64 7.14
C LYS A 207 5.47 -19.90 7.06
N LEU A 208 6.35 -20.11 8.01
CA LEU A 208 7.69 -19.52 8.02
C LEU A 208 8.50 -20.00 6.80
N ASN A 209 9.07 -19.07 6.06
CA ASN A 209 9.96 -19.33 4.92
C ASN A 209 11.41 -18.97 5.27
N LYS A 210 11.63 -17.81 5.90
CA LYS A 210 12.98 -17.33 6.26
C LYS A 210 12.92 -16.55 7.57
N VAL A 211 13.95 -16.72 8.39
CA VAL A 211 14.29 -15.84 9.50
C VAL A 211 15.78 -15.54 9.43
N SER A 212 16.15 -14.29 9.55
CA SER A 212 17.54 -13.86 9.61
C SER A 212 17.67 -12.59 10.45
N GLN A 213 18.79 -12.42 11.13
CA GLN A 213 19.20 -11.13 11.66
C GLN A 213 19.80 -10.34 10.49
N TRP A 214 19.45 -9.05 10.38
CA TRP A 214 20.08 -8.19 9.37
C TRP A 214 21.51 -7.88 9.78
N GLU A 215 22.45 -8.05 8.87
CA GLU A 215 23.87 -8.01 9.16
C GLU A 215 24.29 -6.66 9.79
N GLY A 216 25.02 -6.72 10.89
CA GLY A 216 25.49 -5.55 11.61
C GLY A 216 24.46 -4.81 12.46
N THR A 217 23.24 -5.35 12.57
CA THR A 217 22.13 -4.75 13.34
C THR A 217 21.46 -5.75 14.27
N ASP A 218 20.57 -5.27 15.14
CA ASP A 218 19.69 -6.13 15.97
C ASP A 218 18.30 -6.31 15.36
N VAL A 219 18.09 -5.95 14.09
CA VAL A 219 16.85 -6.14 13.36
C VAL A 219 16.69 -7.59 12.91
N VAL A 220 15.55 -8.19 13.18
CA VAL A 220 15.19 -9.54 12.72
C VAL A 220 14.25 -9.45 11.53
N TRP A 221 14.62 -10.07 10.42
CA TRP A 221 13.80 -10.16 9.23
C TRP A 221 13.09 -11.52 9.16
N LEU A 222 11.75 -11.47 9.13
CA LEU A 222 10.86 -12.61 9.07
C LEU A 222 10.12 -12.63 7.74
N ARG A 223 10.11 -13.78 7.05
CA ARG A 223 9.32 -13.96 5.83
C ARG A 223 8.39 -15.17 5.98
N TYR A 224 7.10 -14.95 5.70
CA TYR A 224 6.06 -15.96 5.82
C TYR A 224 5.21 -16.01 4.57
N THR A 225 4.83 -17.22 4.13
CA THR A 225 3.72 -17.40 3.17
C THR A 225 2.39 -17.40 3.93
N VAL A 226 1.40 -16.69 3.41
CA VAL A 226 0.02 -16.71 3.94
C VAL A 226 -0.65 -18.02 3.50
N LYS A 227 -1.32 -18.69 4.43
CA LYS A 227 -2.12 -19.89 4.14
C LYS A 227 -3.58 -19.47 3.88
N HIS A 228 -4.04 -19.67 2.67
CA HIS A 228 -5.42 -19.47 2.25
C HIS A 228 -6.29 -20.67 2.55
#